data_ef0b9449a1b2d23a03de4ee139ed0456
#
_entry.id   ef0b9449a1b2d23a03de4ee139ed0456
#
_cell.length_a   1.000
_cell.length_b   1.000
_cell.length_c   1.000
_cell.angle_alpha   90.00
_cell.angle_beta   90.00
_cell.angle_gamma   90.00
#
_symmetry.space_group_name_H-M   'P 1'
#
loop_
_entity.id
_entity.type
_entity.pdbx_description
1 polymer ?
#
loop_
_entity_poly.entity_id
_entity_poly.type
_entity_poly.pdbx_seq_one_letter_code
_entity_poly.pdbx_strand_id
1 'polypeptide(L)'
;MIGYLKGKIEDIMLLNNSVAQLVIETNNIGFEVLCPAKLYNHFSGIKNETIVYTQLIMRETDQVIYGFDTKTDKEMFNNLLSLSGIGPKIALAVLNSYDAKTFIEIIIDENMNALSKISGIGKKNASRLVLELKPKFEQKYADGIDLTDTKNDKLFTAYDEVYSALKGIGYSNDEIKSSLSRAYADNVNDVTEELVTYCLKSLAN
;
A
#
# COMPACT_ATOMS: atom_id res chain seq x y z
N MET A 1 -11.45 1.95 -15.91
CA MET A 1 -10.43 1.52 -14.93
C MET A 1 -11.11 1.32 -13.59
N ILE A 2 -10.85 0.23 -12.87
CA ILE A 2 -11.42 -0.04 -11.53
C ILE A 2 -10.36 0.36 -10.51
N GLY A 3 -10.63 1.39 -9.71
CA GLY A 3 -9.66 1.97 -8.77
C GLY A 3 -9.60 1.26 -7.42
N TYR A 4 -10.73 0.80 -6.94
CA TYR A 4 -10.92 -0.02 -5.75
C TYR A 4 -12.26 -0.76 -5.86
N LEU A 5 -12.42 -1.80 -5.06
CA LEU A 5 -13.68 -2.49 -4.78
C LEU A 5 -13.97 -2.36 -3.29
N LYS A 6 -15.20 -1.96 -2.94
CA LYS A 6 -15.67 -1.93 -1.56
C LYS A 6 -16.78 -2.95 -1.43
N GLY A 7 -16.62 -3.90 -0.53
CA GLY A 7 -17.57 -4.97 -0.35
C GLY A 7 -17.09 -6.00 0.66
N LYS A 8 -17.71 -7.17 0.62
CA LYS A 8 -17.43 -8.28 1.52
C LYS A 8 -16.58 -9.34 0.81
N ILE A 9 -15.59 -9.87 1.49
CA ILE A 9 -14.80 -10.99 0.99
C ILE A 9 -15.61 -12.27 1.19
N GLU A 10 -16.02 -12.88 0.08
CA GLU A 10 -16.81 -14.11 0.10
C GLU A 10 -15.93 -15.36 0.06
N ASP A 11 -14.80 -15.28 -0.64
CA ASP A 11 -13.86 -16.39 -0.72
C ASP A 11 -12.42 -15.89 -0.90
N ILE A 12 -11.47 -16.68 -0.45
CA ILE A 12 -10.04 -16.47 -0.69
C ILE A 12 -9.29 -17.80 -0.70
N MET A 13 -8.43 -17.99 -1.69
CA MET A 13 -7.60 -19.17 -1.82
C MET A 13 -6.16 -18.84 -2.22
N LEU A 14 -5.22 -19.66 -1.79
CA LEU A 14 -3.84 -19.60 -2.25
C LEU A 14 -3.71 -20.33 -3.59
N LEU A 15 -3.29 -19.62 -4.64
CA LEU A 15 -2.97 -20.23 -5.94
C LEU A 15 -1.55 -20.81 -5.93
N ASN A 16 -0.62 -20.13 -5.26
CA ASN A 16 0.76 -20.55 -5.06
C ASN A 16 1.41 -19.72 -3.95
N ASN A 17 2.72 -19.90 -3.73
CA ASN A 17 3.47 -19.20 -2.66
C ASN A 17 3.59 -17.68 -2.86
N SER A 18 3.21 -17.13 -3.99
CA SER A 18 3.33 -15.69 -4.28
C SER A 18 1.99 -15.01 -4.57
N VAL A 19 0.95 -15.78 -4.88
CA VAL A 19 -0.34 -15.25 -5.35
C VAL A 19 -1.49 -15.95 -4.63
N ALA A 20 -2.40 -15.17 -4.11
CA ALA A 20 -3.73 -15.57 -3.68
C ALA A 20 -4.79 -14.99 -4.63
N GLN A 21 -5.95 -15.63 -4.68
CA GLN A 21 -7.14 -15.14 -5.36
C GLN A 21 -8.23 -14.94 -4.32
N LEU A 22 -8.84 -13.78 -4.30
CA LEU A 22 -10.00 -13.49 -3.48
C LEU A 22 -11.22 -13.18 -4.37
N VAL A 23 -12.40 -13.45 -3.83
CA VAL A 23 -13.68 -12.99 -4.40
C VAL A 23 -14.25 -11.94 -3.47
N ILE A 24 -14.38 -10.72 -3.96
CA ILE A 24 -15.05 -9.62 -3.25
C ILE A 24 -16.40 -9.33 -3.87
N GLU A 25 -17.47 -9.43 -3.07
CA GLU A 25 -18.81 -9.09 -3.48
C GLU A 25 -19.08 -7.59 -3.30
N THR A 26 -19.47 -6.95 -4.39
CA THR A 26 -19.86 -5.54 -4.41
C THR A 26 -21.20 -5.43 -5.15
N ASN A 27 -22.24 -4.97 -4.46
CA ASN A 27 -23.59 -4.84 -5.04
C ASN A 27 -24.10 -6.13 -5.72
N ASN A 28 -23.95 -7.28 -5.07
CA ASN A 28 -24.35 -8.61 -5.53
C ASN A 28 -23.58 -9.10 -6.79
N ILE A 29 -22.41 -8.53 -7.05
CA ILE A 29 -21.50 -8.97 -8.10
C ILE A 29 -20.18 -9.39 -7.46
N GLY A 30 -19.77 -10.65 -7.66
CA GLY A 30 -18.47 -11.15 -7.23
C GLY A 30 -17.37 -10.82 -8.23
N PHE A 31 -16.32 -10.17 -7.75
CA PHE A 31 -15.12 -9.87 -8.53
C PHE A 31 -13.97 -10.78 -8.08
N GLU A 32 -13.39 -11.52 -9.02
CA GLU A 32 -12.15 -12.26 -8.79
C GLU A 32 -10.95 -11.30 -8.85
N VAL A 33 -10.14 -11.32 -7.81
CA VAL A 33 -9.01 -10.40 -7.65
C VAL A 33 -7.76 -11.19 -7.25
N LEU A 34 -6.69 -11.05 -8.00
CA LEU A 34 -5.39 -11.62 -7.66
C LEU A 34 -4.61 -10.68 -6.74
N CYS A 35 -4.08 -11.21 -5.66
CA CYS A 35 -3.32 -10.41 -4.69
C CYS A 35 -2.04 -11.13 -4.24
N PRO A 36 -1.07 -10.43 -3.60
CA PRO A 36 0.07 -11.08 -2.97
C PRO A 36 -0.37 -12.13 -1.96
N ALA A 37 0.25 -13.32 -1.97
CA ALA A 37 -0.11 -14.42 -1.08
C ALA A 37 0.00 -14.05 0.41
N LYS A 38 0.89 -13.12 0.79
CA LYS A 38 1.00 -12.61 2.17
C LYS A 38 -0.32 -12.04 2.70
N LEU A 39 -1.20 -11.55 1.83
CA LEU A 39 -2.51 -10.98 2.21
C LEU A 39 -3.59 -12.02 2.47
N TYR A 40 -3.30 -13.31 2.23
CA TYR A 40 -4.26 -14.40 2.48
C TYR A 40 -4.80 -14.39 3.91
N ASN A 41 -3.91 -14.37 4.91
CA ASN A 41 -4.32 -14.37 6.32
C ASN A 41 -5.03 -13.06 6.72
N HIS A 42 -4.62 -11.94 6.15
CA HIS A 42 -5.25 -10.64 6.38
C HIS A 42 -6.71 -10.65 5.89
N PHE A 43 -6.92 -10.97 4.63
CA PHE A 43 -8.25 -10.95 4.03
C PHE A 43 -9.17 -12.07 4.52
N SER A 44 -8.64 -13.27 4.83
CA SER A 44 -9.45 -14.37 5.38
C SER A 44 -10.01 -14.07 6.78
N GLY A 45 -9.39 -13.16 7.53
CA GLY A 45 -9.85 -12.72 8.85
C GLY A 45 -10.94 -11.63 8.80
N ILE A 46 -11.16 -11.01 7.66
CA ILE A 46 -12.12 -9.89 7.52
C ILE A 46 -13.54 -10.43 7.34
N LYS A 47 -14.43 -10.12 8.31
CA LYS A 47 -15.85 -10.52 8.27
C LYS A 47 -16.80 -9.41 7.83
N ASN A 48 -16.33 -8.17 7.83
CA ASN A 48 -17.10 -6.98 7.49
C ASN A 48 -16.76 -6.49 6.08
N GLU A 49 -17.51 -5.48 5.62
CA GLU A 49 -17.11 -4.76 4.40
C GLU A 49 -15.70 -4.19 4.54
N THR A 50 -14.94 -4.34 3.46
CA THR A 50 -13.57 -3.82 3.36
C THR A 50 -13.34 -3.16 2.01
N ILE A 51 -12.24 -2.43 1.88
CA ILE A 51 -11.78 -1.85 0.63
C ILE A 51 -10.57 -2.64 0.16
N VAL A 52 -10.61 -3.08 -1.10
CA VAL A 52 -9.48 -3.66 -1.82
C VAL A 52 -9.09 -2.69 -2.93
N TYR A 53 -7.89 -2.11 -2.86
CA TYR A 53 -7.39 -1.23 -3.92
C TYR A 53 -7.00 -2.05 -5.13
N THR A 54 -7.49 -1.69 -6.31
CA THR A 54 -7.38 -2.55 -7.48
C THR A 54 -6.67 -1.87 -8.64
N GLN A 55 -5.95 -2.69 -9.41
CA GLN A 55 -5.40 -2.37 -10.71
C GLN A 55 -5.92 -3.36 -11.74
N LEU A 56 -6.71 -2.88 -12.68
CA LEU A 56 -7.15 -3.68 -13.84
C LEU A 56 -6.06 -3.67 -14.91
N ILE A 57 -5.62 -4.84 -15.31
CA ILE A 57 -4.75 -5.02 -16.47
C ILE A 57 -5.54 -5.71 -17.57
N MET A 58 -5.59 -5.06 -18.72
CA MET A 58 -6.25 -5.57 -19.91
C MET A 58 -5.21 -6.01 -20.91
N ARG A 59 -5.35 -7.23 -21.42
CA ARG A 59 -4.57 -7.79 -22.51
C ARG A 59 -5.51 -8.22 -23.62
N GLU A 60 -4.97 -8.60 -24.77
CA GLU A 60 -5.78 -9.06 -25.90
C GLU A 60 -6.66 -10.28 -25.54
N THR A 61 -6.17 -11.16 -24.69
CA THR A 61 -6.81 -12.44 -24.37
C THR A 61 -7.45 -12.49 -22.99
N ASP A 62 -7.08 -11.60 -22.07
CA ASP A 62 -7.52 -11.66 -20.69
C ASP A 62 -7.64 -10.28 -20.02
N GLN A 63 -8.51 -10.23 -19.01
CA GLN A 63 -8.65 -9.07 -18.12
C GLN A 63 -8.45 -9.55 -16.70
N VAL A 64 -7.46 -9.00 -16.00
CA VAL A 64 -7.12 -9.42 -14.65
C VAL A 64 -7.17 -8.23 -13.71
N ILE A 65 -7.90 -8.38 -12.61
CA ILE A 65 -7.90 -7.41 -11.50
C ILE A 65 -6.85 -7.86 -10.47
N TYR A 66 -5.90 -6.98 -10.19
CA TYR A 66 -4.94 -7.15 -9.10
C TYR A 66 -5.38 -6.31 -7.91
N GLY A 67 -5.29 -6.87 -6.70
CA GLY A 67 -5.76 -6.24 -5.46
C GLY A 67 -4.69 -6.11 -4.39
N PHE A 68 -4.84 -5.05 -3.61
CA PHE A 68 -3.92 -4.65 -2.54
C PHE A 68 -4.73 -4.13 -1.36
N ASP A 69 -4.20 -4.27 -0.17
CA ASP A 69 -4.78 -3.73 1.06
C ASP A 69 -4.51 -2.23 1.24
N THR A 70 -3.46 -1.70 0.58
CA THR A 70 -3.09 -0.29 0.67
C THR A 70 -2.95 0.37 -0.71
N LYS A 71 -3.13 1.70 -0.76
CA LYS A 71 -2.84 2.49 -1.96
C LYS A 71 -1.35 2.45 -2.30
N THR A 72 -0.51 2.44 -1.27
CA THR A 72 0.95 2.41 -1.43
C THR A 72 1.42 1.14 -2.13
N ASP A 73 0.90 -0.04 -1.74
CA ASP A 73 1.21 -1.30 -2.43
C ASP A 73 0.71 -1.30 -3.88
N LYS A 74 -0.50 -0.73 -4.14
CA LYS A 74 -0.99 -0.54 -5.50
C LYS A 74 -0.09 0.39 -6.32
N GLU A 75 0.36 1.50 -5.77
CA GLU A 75 1.29 2.42 -6.45
C GLU A 75 2.64 1.76 -6.70
N MET A 76 3.16 1.00 -5.72
CA MET A 76 4.38 0.22 -5.88
C MET A 76 4.23 -0.80 -7.01
N PHE A 77 3.12 -1.52 -7.07
CA PHE A 77 2.82 -2.44 -8.17
C PHE A 77 2.86 -1.73 -9.53
N ASN A 78 2.23 -0.57 -9.66
CA ASN A 78 2.23 0.21 -10.90
C ASN A 78 3.63 0.73 -11.26
N ASN A 79 4.41 1.18 -10.28
CA ASN A 79 5.80 1.58 -10.50
C ASN A 79 6.64 0.42 -11.04
N LEU A 80 6.47 -0.77 -10.47
CA LEU A 80 7.15 -1.98 -10.94
C LEU A 80 6.74 -2.35 -12.37
N LEU A 81 5.46 -2.28 -12.72
CA LEU A 81 4.97 -2.57 -14.06
C LEU A 81 5.45 -1.56 -15.11
N SER A 82 5.81 -0.34 -14.73
CA SER A 82 6.37 0.65 -15.65
C SER A 82 7.77 0.29 -16.14
N LEU A 83 8.42 -0.67 -15.49
CA LEU A 83 9.78 -1.10 -15.82
C LEU A 83 9.74 -2.19 -16.89
N SER A 84 10.55 -2.03 -17.93
CA SER A 84 10.67 -3.03 -18.99
C SER A 84 11.19 -4.36 -18.45
N GLY A 85 10.49 -5.45 -18.71
CA GLY A 85 10.83 -6.79 -18.25
C GLY A 85 10.29 -7.15 -16.86
N ILE A 86 9.54 -6.26 -16.21
CA ILE A 86 8.83 -6.54 -14.96
C ILE A 86 7.34 -6.65 -15.30
N GLY A 87 6.84 -7.87 -15.26
CA GLY A 87 5.41 -8.15 -15.43
C GLY A 87 4.68 -8.33 -14.08
N PRO A 88 3.36 -8.50 -14.10
CA PRO A 88 2.54 -8.64 -12.88
C PRO A 88 3.02 -9.76 -11.95
N LYS A 89 3.47 -10.89 -12.50
CA LYS A 89 3.99 -12.02 -11.70
C LYS A 89 5.20 -11.63 -10.87
N ILE A 90 6.14 -10.87 -11.45
CA ILE A 90 7.34 -10.41 -10.74
C ILE A 90 6.96 -9.30 -9.75
N ALA A 91 6.08 -8.38 -10.13
CA ALA A 91 5.61 -7.31 -9.25
C ALA A 91 4.90 -7.87 -8.01
N LEU A 92 4.04 -8.89 -8.16
CA LEU A 92 3.43 -9.59 -7.03
C LEU A 92 4.47 -10.31 -6.16
N ALA A 93 5.49 -10.93 -6.77
CA ALA A 93 6.55 -11.60 -6.01
C ALA A 93 7.38 -10.60 -5.17
N VAL A 94 7.62 -9.38 -5.67
CA VAL A 94 8.23 -8.28 -4.90
C VAL A 94 7.36 -7.94 -3.70
N LEU A 95 6.09 -7.63 -3.93
CA LEU A 95 5.16 -7.23 -2.88
C LEU A 95 4.84 -8.36 -1.89
N ASN A 96 4.99 -9.62 -2.31
CA ASN A 96 4.89 -10.76 -1.41
C ASN A 96 6.11 -10.92 -0.50
N SER A 97 7.29 -10.51 -0.97
CA SER A 97 8.57 -10.66 -0.25
C SER A 97 8.84 -9.50 0.71
N TYR A 98 8.44 -8.29 0.34
CA TYR A 98 8.71 -7.07 1.08
C TYR A 98 7.47 -6.16 1.10
N ASP A 99 7.28 -5.42 2.18
CA ASP A 99 6.41 -4.24 2.17
C ASP A 99 7.06 -3.10 1.37
N ALA A 100 6.25 -2.09 1.02
CA ALA A 100 6.72 -0.98 0.20
C ALA A 100 7.90 -0.24 0.82
N LYS A 101 7.89 -0.04 2.15
CA LYS A 101 8.98 0.64 2.87
C LYS A 101 10.29 -0.12 2.77
N THR A 102 10.29 -1.37 3.18
CA THR A 102 11.47 -2.24 3.12
C THR A 102 12.01 -2.36 1.69
N PHE A 103 11.11 -2.45 0.70
CA PHE A 103 11.54 -2.52 -0.70
C PHE A 103 12.21 -1.22 -1.17
N ILE A 104 11.70 -0.06 -0.77
CA ILE A 104 12.31 1.23 -1.08
C ILE A 104 13.71 1.33 -0.45
N GLU A 105 13.86 0.96 0.82
CA GLU A 105 15.15 0.92 1.51
C GLU A 105 16.15 0.01 0.76
N ILE A 106 15.71 -1.21 0.37
CA ILE A 106 16.53 -2.15 -0.43
C ILE A 106 17.01 -1.52 -1.74
N ILE A 107 16.16 -0.75 -2.42
CA ILE A 107 16.49 -0.06 -3.67
C ILE A 107 17.48 1.09 -3.43
N ILE A 108 17.25 1.91 -2.40
CA ILE A 108 18.12 3.05 -2.06
C ILE A 108 19.51 2.57 -1.66
N ASP A 109 19.57 1.51 -0.84
CA ASP A 109 20.81 0.88 -0.37
C ASP A 109 21.48 -0.01 -1.43
N GLU A 110 20.88 -0.13 -2.62
CA GLU A 110 21.37 -0.98 -3.73
C GLU A 110 21.63 -2.43 -3.30
N ASN A 111 20.80 -2.97 -2.41
CA ASN A 111 20.99 -4.30 -1.84
C ASN A 111 20.66 -5.41 -2.85
N MET A 112 21.61 -5.68 -3.75
CA MET A 112 21.48 -6.68 -4.82
C MET A 112 21.23 -8.10 -4.29
N ASN A 113 21.72 -8.41 -3.09
CA ASN A 113 21.52 -9.73 -2.48
C ASN A 113 20.05 -9.91 -2.05
N ALA A 114 19.44 -8.89 -1.47
CA ALA A 114 18.02 -8.93 -1.11
C ALA A 114 17.13 -9.03 -2.37
N LEU A 115 17.41 -8.24 -3.39
CA LEU A 115 16.67 -8.27 -4.66
C LEU A 115 16.77 -9.64 -5.36
N SER A 116 17.95 -10.27 -5.34
CA SER A 116 18.16 -11.58 -5.99
C SER A 116 17.44 -12.74 -5.30
N LYS A 117 16.95 -12.56 -4.06
CA LYS A 117 16.13 -13.56 -3.34
C LYS A 117 14.68 -13.57 -3.81
N ILE A 118 14.22 -12.51 -4.50
CA ILE A 118 12.85 -12.43 -4.99
C ILE A 118 12.70 -13.37 -6.19
N SER A 119 11.66 -14.20 -6.17
CA SER A 119 11.37 -15.13 -7.25
C SER A 119 11.19 -14.40 -8.59
N GLY A 120 11.95 -14.78 -9.61
CA GLY A 120 11.91 -14.17 -10.94
C GLY A 120 12.81 -12.93 -11.12
N ILE A 121 13.55 -12.52 -10.08
CA ILE A 121 14.51 -11.42 -10.17
C ILE A 121 15.92 -11.99 -10.18
N GLY A 122 16.52 -12.04 -11.39
CA GLY A 122 17.94 -12.33 -11.55
C GLY A 122 18.78 -11.05 -11.48
N LYS A 123 20.11 -11.20 -11.52
CA LYS A 123 21.07 -10.08 -11.44
C LYS A 123 20.76 -8.92 -12.39
N LYS A 124 20.38 -9.22 -13.64
CA LYS A 124 20.04 -8.21 -14.65
C LYS A 124 18.81 -7.38 -14.25
N ASN A 125 17.75 -8.03 -13.79
CA ASN A 125 16.52 -7.34 -13.36
C ASN A 125 16.78 -6.59 -12.06
N ALA A 126 17.56 -7.11 -11.12
CA ALA A 126 17.94 -6.43 -9.89
C ALA A 126 18.68 -5.11 -10.16
N SER A 127 19.73 -5.15 -11.03
CA SER A 127 20.46 -3.94 -11.42
C SER A 127 19.55 -2.90 -12.09
N ARG A 128 18.59 -3.37 -12.90
CA ARG A 128 17.64 -2.50 -13.56
C ARG A 128 16.64 -1.85 -12.58
N LEU A 129 16.12 -2.62 -11.62
CA LEU A 129 15.26 -2.10 -10.55
C LEU A 129 15.93 -0.94 -9.81
N VAL A 130 17.19 -1.13 -9.41
CA VAL A 130 17.98 -0.09 -8.75
C VAL A 130 18.13 1.13 -9.66
N LEU A 131 18.62 0.94 -10.90
CA LEU A 131 18.90 2.02 -11.82
C LEU A 131 17.65 2.89 -12.13
N GLU A 132 16.48 2.27 -12.29
CA GLU A 132 15.26 2.97 -12.71
C GLU A 132 14.41 3.47 -11.54
N LEU A 133 14.44 2.80 -10.36
CA LEU A 133 13.61 3.17 -9.21
C LEU A 133 14.31 4.07 -8.20
N LYS A 134 15.62 3.89 -7.98
CA LYS A 134 16.36 4.67 -6.99
C LYS A 134 16.20 6.19 -7.20
N PRO A 135 16.41 6.76 -8.41
CA PRO A 135 16.22 8.19 -8.62
C PRO A 135 14.78 8.67 -8.35
N LYS A 136 13.78 7.83 -8.68
CA LYS A 136 12.37 8.15 -8.45
C LYS A 136 12.03 8.17 -6.95
N PHE A 137 12.61 7.25 -6.17
CA PHE A 137 12.38 7.20 -4.73
C PHE A 137 13.13 8.33 -4.01
N GLU A 138 14.39 8.57 -4.36
CA GLU A 138 15.15 9.69 -3.80
C GLU A 138 14.47 11.04 -4.05
N GLN A 139 13.93 11.27 -5.24
CA GLN A 139 13.18 12.49 -5.54
C GLN A 139 11.92 12.63 -4.69
N LYS A 140 11.13 11.56 -4.55
CA LYS A 140 9.92 11.57 -3.71
C LYS A 140 10.23 11.82 -2.24
N TYR A 141 11.35 11.27 -1.72
CA TYR A 141 11.82 11.57 -0.36
C TYR A 141 12.25 13.04 -0.21
N ALA A 142 12.94 13.60 -1.21
CA ALA A 142 13.34 15.01 -1.21
C ALA A 142 12.12 15.95 -1.23
N ASP A 143 11.04 15.53 -1.91
CA ASP A 143 9.77 16.28 -1.98
C ASP A 143 8.93 16.11 -0.69
N GLY A 144 9.44 15.41 0.33
CA GLY A 144 8.77 15.17 1.62
C GLY A 144 7.57 14.23 1.55
N ILE A 145 7.43 13.49 0.46
CA ILE A 145 6.41 12.45 0.32
C ILE A 145 6.86 11.23 1.12
N ASP A 146 6.18 10.96 2.21
CA ASP A 146 6.43 9.75 2.99
C ASP A 146 5.94 8.52 2.22
N LEU A 147 6.87 7.84 1.53
CA LEU A 147 6.58 6.61 0.79
C LEU A 147 6.38 5.39 1.71
N THR A 148 6.47 5.60 3.02
CA THR A 148 6.53 4.53 4.02
C THR A 148 5.25 4.36 4.84
N ASP A 149 4.23 5.18 4.59
CA ASP A 149 3.00 5.15 5.38
C ASP A 149 2.11 3.97 4.95
N THR A 150 2.43 2.79 5.50
CA THR A 150 1.76 1.51 5.24
C THR A 150 0.76 1.13 6.33
N LYS A 151 0.36 2.06 7.18
CA LYS A 151 -0.59 1.77 8.24
C LYS A 151 -1.98 2.28 7.90
N ASN A 152 -2.86 1.31 7.57
CA ASN A 152 -4.33 1.45 7.56
C ASN A 152 -4.90 2.64 6.77
N ASP A 153 -5.44 2.37 5.60
CA ASP A 153 -6.20 3.36 4.81
C ASP A 153 -7.38 4.03 5.56
N LYS A 154 -7.91 3.41 6.61
CA LYS A 154 -8.88 4.07 7.50
C LYS A 154 -8.19 5.11 8.38
N LEU A 155 -7.03 4.81 8.91
CA LEU A 155 -6.16 5.74 9.63
C LEU A 155 -5.74 6.88 8.69
N PHE A 156 -5.33 6.57 7.46
CA PHE A 156 -4.86 7.54 6.49
C PHE A 156 -5.94 8.56 6.12
N THR A 157 -7.19 8.13 5.90
CA THR A 157 -8.29 9.06 5.60
C THR A 157 -8.58 9.96 6.79
N ALA A 158 -8.65 9.42 8.00
CA ALA A 158 -8.87 10.19 9.22
C ALA A 158 -7.68 11.12 9.52
N TYR A 159 -6.45 10.66 9.34
CA TYR A 159 -5.23 11.46 9.53
C TYR A 159 -5.11 12.60 8.50
N ASP A 160 -5.42 12.38 7.24
CA ASP A 160 -5.41 13.42 6.22
C ASP A 160 -6.48 14.50 6.49
N GLU A 161 -7.66 14.08 6.94
CA GLU A 161 -8.72 14.99 7.35
C GLU A 161 -8.30 15.82 8.58
N VAL A 162 -7.74 15.16 9.61
CA VAL A 162 -7.23 15.81 10.83
C VAL A 162 -6.07 16.74 10.49
N TYR A 163 -5.12 16.27 9.67
CA TYR A 163 -3.98 17.09 9.24
C TYR A 163 -4.45 18.35 8.50
N SER A 164 -5.37 18.18 7.56
CA SER A 164 -5.93 19.30 6.78
C SER A 164 -6.70 20.28 7.67
N ALA A 165 -7.48 19.78 8.62
CA ALA A 165 -8.24 20.59 9.57
C ALA A 165 -7.29 21.41 10.48
N LEU A 166 -6.29 20.77 11.10
CA LEU A 166 -5.33 21.44 11.99
C LEU A 166 -4.46 22.46 11.24
N LYS A 167 -4.07 22.15 10.01
CA LYS A 167 -3.35 23.07 9.14
C LYS A 167 -4.20 24.27 8.75
N GLY A 168 -5.49 24.07 8.49
CA GLY A 168 -6.47 25.16 8.24
C GLY A 168 -6.67 26.11 9.43
N ILE A 169 -6.44 25.63 10.66
CA ILE A 169 -6.50 26.41 11.91
C ILE A 169 -5.16 27.15 12.17
N GLY A 170 -4.07 26.77 11.47
CA GLY A 170 -2.79 27.51 11.52
C GLY A 170 -1.65 26.79 12.24
N TYR A 171 -1.79 25.52 12.63
CA TYR A 171 -0.71 24.73 13.21
C TYR A 171 0.37 24.39 12.18
N SER A 172 1.62 24.34 12.63
CA SER A 172 2.76 23.95 11.78
C SER A 172 2.76 22.44 11.50
N ASN A 173 3.45 22.05 10.42
CA ASN A 173 3.57 20.63 10.04
C ASN A 173 4.18 19.76 11.17
N ASP A 174 5.15 20.31 11.91
CA ASP A 174 5.86 19.57 12.96
C ASP A 174 4.98 19.39 14.21
N GLU A 175 4.20 20.40 14.58
CA GLU A 175 3.23 20.32 15.67
C GLU A 175 2.14 19.29 15.35
N ILE A 176 1.58 19.33 14.15
CA ILE A 176 0.56 18.38 13.71
C ILE A 176 1.09 16.95 13.72
N LYS A 177 2.27 16.71 13.13
CA LYS A 177 2.92 15.39 13.11
C LYS A 177 3.20 14.87 14.53
N SER A 178 3.70 15.73 15.42
CA SER A 178 3.98 15.36 16.81
C SER A 178 2.70 14.96 17.56
N SER A 179 1.62 15.73 17.41
CA SER A 179 0.34 15.43 18.07
C SER A 179 -0.32 14.17 17.54
N LEU A 180 -0.28 13.94 16.22
CA LEU A 180 -0.78 12.72 15.60
C LEU A 180 0.03 11.48 16.03
N SER A 181 1.35 11.60 16.13
CA SER A 181 2.22 10.51 16.62
C SER A 181 1.90 10.12 18.07
N ARG A 182 1.56 11.10 18.92
CA ARG A 182 1.12 10.83 20.31
C ARG A 182 -0.25 10.15 20.34
N ALA A 183 -1.22 10.64 19.53
CA ALA A 183 -2.54 10.02 19.42
C ALA A 183 -2.43 8.54 19.03
N TYR A 184 -1.50 8.23 18.13
CA TYR A 184 -1.21 6.86 17.72
C TYR A 184 -0.60 6.02 18.86
N ALA A 185 0.38 6.56 19.58
CA ALA A 185 1.00 5.86 20.69
C ALA A 185 -0.02 5.55 21.81
N ASP A 186 -1.01 6.42 22.00
CA ASP A 186 -2.08 6.29 23.00
C ASP A 186 -3.28 5.46 22.50
N ASN A 187 -3.19 4.85 21.30
CA ASN A 187 -4.26 4.05 20.69
C ASN A 187 -5.62 4.77 20.62
N VAL A 188 -5.62 6.06 20.30
CA VAL A 188 -6.86 6.82 20.09
C VAL A 188 -7.59 6.24 18.87
N ASN A 189 -8.92 6.07 18.97
CA ASN A 189 -9.72 5.50 17.88
C ASN A 189 -9.58 6.27 16.56
N ASP A 190 -9.66 5.56 15.44
CA ASP A 190 -9.51 6.08 14.08
C ASP A 190 -10.71 6.93 13.61
N VAL A 191 -11.49 7.49 14.53
CA VAL A 191 -12.60 8.37 14.23
C VAL A 191 -12.05 9.79 14.16
N THR A 192 -12.24 10.46 13.01
CA THR A 192 -11.72 11.81 12.73
C THR A 192 -12.01 12.81 13.86
N GLU A 193 -13.23 12.79 14.41
CA GLU A 193 -13.64 13.70 15.51
C GLU A 193 -12.86 13.47 16.80
N GLU A 194 -12.62 12.20 17.17
CA GLU A 194 -11.85 11.85 18.37
C GLU A 194 -10.37 12.22 18.21
N LEU A 195 -9.80 11.97 17.02
CA LEU A 195 -8.44 12.34 16.70
C LEU A 195 -8.21 13.86 16.69
N VAL A 196 -9.13 14.64 16.08
CA VAL A 196 -9.07 16.12 16.10
C VAL A 196 -9.11 16.61 17.53
N THR A 197 -10.04 16.12 18.34
CA THR A 197 -10.20 16.53 19.74
C THR A 197 -8.95 16.22 20.56
N TYR A 198 -8.38 15.04 20.38
CA TYR A 198 -7.13 14.64 21.06
C TYR A 198 -5.96 15.54 20.66
N CYS A 199 -5.77 15.76 19.35
CA CYS A 199 -4.68 16.59 18.83
C CYS A 199 -4.80 18.04 19.33
N LEU A 200 -5.98 18.64 19.31
CA LEU A 200 -6.20 19.99 19.82
C LEU A 200 -5.87 20.10 21.32
N LYS A 201 -6.26 19.11 22.14
CA LYS A 201 -5.90 19.07 23.55
C LYS A 201 -4.38 18.93 23.76
N SER A 202 -3.73 18.10 22.94
CA SER A 202 -2.27 17.87 23.01
C SER A 202 -1.46 19.09 22.54
N LEU A 203 -2.02 19.92 21.67
CA LEU A 203 -1.37 21.14 21.15
C LEU A 203 -1.64 22.40 22.01
N ALA A 204 -2.67 22.36 22.86
CA ALA A 204 -3.02 23.45 23.76
C ALA A 204 -2.25 23.42 25.10
N ASN A 205 -1.55 22.33 25.40
CA ASN A 205 -0.68 22.14 26.56
C ASN A 205 0.80 22.22 26.17
#